data_ad9ddb70a6458a292e3b1769c3c3f383
#
_entry.id   ad9ddb70a6458a292e3b1769c3c3f383
#
_cell.length_a   1.000
_cell.length_b   1.000
_cell.length_c   1.000
_cell.angle_alpha   90.00
_cell.angle_beta   90.00
_cell.angle_gamma   90.00
#
_symmetry.space_group_name_H-M   'P 1'
#
loop_
_entity.id
_entity.type
_entity.pdbx_description
1 polymer ?
#
loop_
_entity_poly.entity_id
_entity_poly.type
_entity_poly.pdbx_seq_one_letter_code
_entity_poly.pdbx_strand_id
1 'polypeptide(L)'
;MKFKDLKFKKQGHGGIGATAKFKDVTVSIQAGKFAYSMPREDLSSASEFSSFEVAIWENSEAGAFVTDKFFNTNESVAGWTGKDEIDNLLQKLK
;
A
#
# COMPACT_ATOMS: atom_id res chain seq x y z
N MET A 1 8.93 2.02 -11.38
CA MET A 1 8.75 1.01 -10.33
C MET A 1 7.43 0.28 -10.54
N LYS A 2 7.43 -1.01 -10.35
CA LYS A 2 6.24 -1.84 -10.46
C LYS A 2 5.99 -2.58 -9.15
N PHE A 3 4.81 -3.18 -9.02
CA PHE A 3 4.48 -3.97 -7.82
C PHE A 3 5.55 -5.01 -7.50
N LYS A 4 6.07 -5.70 -8.51
CA LYS A 4 7.09 -6.73 -8.32
C LYS A 4 8.39 -6.22 -7.70
N ASP A 5 8.63 -4.90 -7.75
CA ASP A 5 9.83 -4.28 -7.19
C ASP A 5 9.69 -3.95 -5.71
N LEU A 6 8.50 -4.08 -5.15
CA LEU A 6 8.25 -3.82 -3.74
C LEU A 6 8.88 -4.90 -2.87
N LYS A 7 9.45 -4.48 -1.76
CA LYS A 7 10.09 -5.37 -0.80
C LYS A 7 9.22 -5.53 0.43
N PHE A 8 8.39 -6.57 0.42
CA PHE A 8 7.50 -6.85 1.54
C PHE A 8 8.27 -7.47 2.70
N LYS A 9 7.93 -7.04 3.90
CA LYS A 9 8.53 -7.53 5.15
C LYS A 9 7.43 -7.86 6.13
N LYS A 10 7.69 -8.81 7.03
CA LYS A 10 6.78 -9.11 8.13
C LYS A 10 6.65 -7.90 9.04
N GLN A 11 5.43 -7.63 9.48
CA GLN A 11 5.15 -6.54 10.41
C GLN A 11 4.98 -7.08 11.82
N GLY A 12 5.34 -6.27 12.83
CA GLY A 12 5.28 -6.70 14.22
C GLY A 12 3.89 -7.01 14.72
N HIS A 13 2.87 -6.42 14.10
CA HIS A 13 1.45 -6.64 14.45
C HIS A 13 0.77 -7.69 13.57
N GLY A 14 1.53 -8.38 12.74
CA GLY A 14 1.01 -9.40 11.83
C GLY A 14 0.93 -8.90 10.39
N GLY A 15 0.91 -9.86 9.46
CA GLY A 15 0.86 -9.56 8.05
C GLY A 15 2.18 -9.08 7.48
N ILE A 16 2.12 -8.49 6.29
CA ILE A 16 3.28 -7.99 5.58
C ILE A 16 3.03 -6.56 5.13
N GLY A 17 4.10 -5.81 4.88
CA GLY A 17 4.02 -4.46 4.39
C GLY A 17 5.26 -4.06 3.61
N ALA A 18 5.07 -3.13 2.68
CA ALA A 18 6.13 -2.54 1.90
C ALA A 18 5.90 -1.04 1.80
N THR A 19 6.97 -0.27 1.73
CA THR A 19 6.89 1.17 1.50
C THR A 19 7.72 1.53 0.28
N ALA A 20 7.22 2.49 -0.49
CA ALA A 20 7.94 3.06 -1.62
C ALA A 20 7.96 4.57 -1.44
N LYS A 21 9.15 5.14 -1.40
CA LYS A 21 9.33 6.57 -1.18
C LYS A 21 9.64 7.26 -2.50
N PHE A 22 8.84 8.26 -2.84
CA PHE A 22 9.03 9.09 -4.02
C PHE A 22 9.41 10.50 -3.60
N LYS A 23 9.57 11.39 -4.57
CA LYS A 23 10.00 12.76 -4.29
C LYS A 23 9.08 13.49 -3.31
N ASP A 24 7.78 13.41 -3.56
CA ASP A 24 6.78 14.19 -2.80
C ASP A 24 5.94 13.37 -1.86
N VAL A 25 5.83 12.06 -2.08
CA VAL A 25 4.96 11.19 -1.30
C VAL A 25 5.62 9.87 -0.98
N THR A 26 5.11 9.21 0.06
CA THR A 26 5.46 7.84 0.38
C THR A 26 4.19 6.99 0.30
N VAL A 27 4.33 5.81 -0.30
CA VAL A 27 3.23 4.84 -0.44
C VAL A 27 3.50 3.67 0.49
N SER A 28 2.49 3.31 1.28
CA SER A 28 2.52 2.11 2.14
C SER A 28 1.52 1.10 1.60
N ILE A 29 1.96 -0.14 1.43
CA ILE A 29 1.12 -1.22 0.93
C ILE A 29 1.19 -2.34 1.95
N GLN A 30 0.03 -2.70 2.50
CA GLN A 30 -0.07 -3.68 3.57
C GLN A 30 -1.10 -4.76 3.26
N ALA A 31 -0.88 -5.94 3.82
CA ALA A 31 -1.83 -7.04 3.75
C ALA A 31 -1.69 -7.91 4.99
N GLY A 32 -2.81 -8.44 5.48
CA GLY A 32 -2.81 -9.26 6.68
C GLY A 32 -4.15 -9.24 7.38
N LYS A 33 -4.19 -9.83 8.57
CA LYS A 33 -5.40 -9.97 9.38
C LYS A 33 -6.02 -8.62 9.75
N PHE A 34 -5.18 -7.61 9.99
CA PHE A 34 -5.64 -6.29 10.42
C PHE A 34 -5.64 -5.25 9.30
N ALA A 35 -5.40 -5.67 8.06
CA ALA A 35 -5.42 -4.79 6.90
C ALA A 35 -6.65 -5.06 6.03
N TYR A 36 -7.09 -4.05 5.30
CA TYR A 36 -8.19 -4.22 4.34
C TYR A 36 -7.63 -4.86 3.07
N SER A 37 -7.33 -6.15 3.19
CA SER A 37 -6.77 -6.98 2.12
C SER A 37 -7.61 -8.22 1.89
N MET A 38 -7.31 -8.96 0.82
CA MET A 38 -7.93 -10.23 0.55
C MET A 38 -6.83 -11.27 0.31
N PRO A 39 -6.77 -12.34 1.10
CA PRO A 39 -7.56 -12.58 2.30
C PRO A 39 -7.10 -11.72 3.49
N ARG A 40 -7.89 -11.67 4.54
CA ARG A 40 -7.52 -10.98 5.77
C ARG A 40 -6.91 -11.98 6.74
N GLU A 41 -5.73 -12.47 6.39
CA GLU A 41 -4.98 -13.48 7.15
C GLU A 41 -3.51 -13.08 7.20
N ASP A 42 -2.81 -13.55 8.21
CA ASP A 42 -1.38 -13.26 8.39
C ASP A 42 -0.53 -14.22 7.57
N LEU A 43 -0.55 -14.02 6.26
CA LEU A 43 0.25 -14.80 5.32
C LEU A 43 1.63 -14.14 5.13
N SER A 44 2.60 -14.90 4.70
CA SER A 44 3.99 -14.46 4.70
C SER A 44 4.49 -13.91 3.36
N SER A 45 3.72 -14.06 2.30
CA SER A 45 4.15 -13.67 0.95
C SER A 45 3.09 -12.84 0.24
N ALA A 46 3.54 -11.79 -0.47
CA ALA A 46 2.66 -10.94 -1.25
C ALA A 46 1.91 -11.73 -2.33
N SER A 47 2.49 -12.81 -2.82
CA SER A 47 1.83 -13.65 -3.85
C SER A 47 0.58 -14.37 -3.33
N GLU A 48 0.42 -14.47 -2.01
CA GLU A 48 -0.73 -15.13 -1.40
C GLU A 48 -1.94 -14.19 -1.25
N PHE A 49 -1.77 -12.91 -1.57
CA PHE A 49 -2.85 -11.92 -1.50
C PHE A 49 -3.28 -11.49 -2.89
N SER A 50 -4.58 -11.25 -3.06
CA SER A 50 -5.13 -10.73 -4.31
C SER A 50 -5.38 -9.22 -4.25
N SER A 51 -5.48 -8.66 -3.06
CA SER A 51 -5.64 -7.22 -2.87
C SER A 51 -4.99 -6.76 -1.58
N PHE A 52 -4.75 -5.46 -1.49
CA PHE A 52 -3.92 -4.84 -0.44
C PHE A 52 -4.55 -3.56 0.06
N GLU A 53 -4.13 -3.13 1.24
CA GLU A 53 -4.47 -1.82 1.78
C GLU A 53 -3.36 -0.84 1.42
N VAL A 54 -3.72 0.27 0.81
CA VAL A 54 -2.76 1.29 0.35
C VAL A 54 -3.01 2.59 1.10
N ALA A 55 -1.94 3.20 1.60
CA ALA A 55 -1.96 4.54 2.19
C ALA A 55 -0.87 5.38 1.54
N ILE A 56 -1.17 6.64 1.29
CA ILE A 56 -0.24 7.58 0.66
C ILE A 56 -0.19 8.85 1.51
N TRP A 57 1.01 9.28 1.87
CA TRP A 57 1.16 10.52 2.64
C TRP A 57 2.27 11.38 2.05
N GLU A 58 2.19 12.68 2.32
CA GLU A 58 3.18 13.64 1.86
C GLU A 58 4.49 13.49 2.64
N ASN A 59 5.61 13.68 1.94
CA ASN A 59 6.96 13.67 2.55
C ASN A 59 7.27 15.04 3.17
N SER A 60 6.35 15.56 3.96
CA SER A 60 6.50 16.84 4.67
C SER A 60 6.44 16.58 6.16
N GLU A 61 6.79 17.60 6.96
CA GLU A 61 6.71 17.48 8.41
C GLU A 61 5.32 17.11 8.89
N ALA A 62 4.29 17.63 8.23
CA ALA A 62 2.89 17.34 8.58
C ALA A 62 2.50 15.91 8.26
N GLY A 63 3.12 15.30 7.24
CA GLY A 63 2.84 13.93 6.85
C GLY A 63 1.38 13.65 6.54
N ALA A 64 0.68 14.62 5.94
CA ALA A 64 -0.74 14.50 5.67
C ALA A 64 -1.05 13.38 4.69
N PHE A 65 -2.10 12.61 4.95
CA PHE A 65 -2.56 11.59 4.02
C PHE A 65 -3.18 12.22 2.78
N VAL A 66 -2.78 11.71 1.61
CA VAL A 66 -3.28 12.19 0.32
C VAL A 66 -3.82 11.05 -0.53
N THR A 67 -4.16 9.93 0.09
CA THR A 67 -4.68 8.73 -0.60
C THR A 67 -5.90 9.06 -1.45
N ASP A 68 -6.77 9.95 -0.98
CA ASP A 68 -7.98 10.37 -1.68
C ASP A 68 -7.70 11.10 -3.00
N LYS A 69 -6.48 11.58 -3.22
CA LYS A 69 -6.09 12.22 -4.47
C LYS A 69 -5.76 11.21 -5.58
N PHE A 70 -5.53 9.96 -5.20
CA PHE A 70 -5.11 8.91 -6.13
C PHE A 70 -6.15 7.81 -6.28
N PHE A 71 -7.01 7.63 -5.29
CA PHE A 71 -8.05 6.60 -5.28
C PHE A 71 -9.39 7.21 -4.92
N ASN A 72 -10.45 6.54 -5.34
CA ASN A 72 -11.82 6.96 -5.02
C ASN A 72 -12.17 6.52 -3.59
N THR A 73 -11.63 7.23 -2.61
CA THR A 73 -11.86 7.00 -1.19
C THR A 73 -11.89 8.34 -0.47
N ASN A 74 -12.67 8.43 0.59
CA ASN A 74 -12.69 9.60 1.47
C ASN A 74 -12.02 9.30 2.82
N GLU A 75 -11.27 8.20 2.87
CA GLU A 75 -10.50 7.82 4.04
C GLU A 75 -8.99 7.97 3.78
N SER A 76 -8.18 7.79 4.82
CA SER A 76 -6.74 7.87 4.69
C SER A 76 -6.12 6.63 4.02
N VAL A 77 -6.93 5.59 3.80
CA VAL A 77 -6.47 4.36 3.15
C VAL A 77 -7.43 3.96 2.05
N ALA A 78 -6.90 3.24 1.05
CA ALA A 78 -7.69 2.56 0.03
C ALA A 78 -7.58 1.07 0.28
N GLY A 79 -8.69 0.44 0.64
CA GLY A 79 -8.74 -0.99 0.91
C GLY A 79 -8.93 -1.80 -0.36
N TRP A 80 -8.59 -3.08 -0.30
CA TRP A 80 -8.82 -4.06 -1.37
C TRP A 80 -8.34 -3.59 -2.75
N THR A 81 -7.15 -3.00 -2.78
CA THR A 81 -6.54 -2.49 -4.00
C THR A 81 -5.74 -3.61 -4.67
N GLY A 82 -6.04 -3.86 -5.95
CA GLY A 82 -5.40 -4.93 -6.70
C GLY A 82 -3.98 -4.57 -7.14
N LYS A 83 -3.22 -5.60 -7.53
CA LYS A 83 -1.83 -5.43 -7.96
C LYS A 83 -1.71 -4.52 -9.18
N ASP A 84 -2.64 -4.62 -10.13
CA ASP A 84 -2.62 -3.78 -11.34
C ASP A 84 -2.86 -2.32 -11.00
N GLU A 85 -3.75 -2.05 -10.06
CA GLU A 85 -4.01 -0.69 -9.59
C GLU A 85 -2.78 -0.11 -8.90
N ILE A 86 -2.08 -0.94 -8.13
CA ILE A 86 -0.85 -0.52 -7.46
C ILE A 86 0.26 -0.26 -8.48
N ASP A 87 0.39 -1.11 -9.50
CA ASP A 87 1.33 -0.89 -10.59
C ASP A 87 1.09 0.46 -11.26
N ASN A 88 -0.16 0.76 -11.58
CA ASN A 88 -0.52 2.04 -12.21
C ASN A 88 -0.16 3.23 -11.32
N LEU A 89 -0.44 3.12 -10.03
CA LEU A 89 -0.09 4.16 -9.06
C LEU A 89 1.42 4.40 -9.02
N LEU A 90 2.20 3.35 -8.89
CA LEU A 90 3.66 3.45 -8.78
C LEU A 90 4.27 4.08 -10.02
N GLN A 91 3.71 3.80 -11.19
CA GLN A 91 4.19 4.38 -12.44
C GLN A 91 3.85 5.87 -12.56
N LYS A 92 2.71 6.28 -12.03
CA LYS A 92 2.33 7.71 -12.02
C LYS A 92 3.21 8.54 -11.10
N LEU A 93 3.72 7.95 -10.03
CA LEU A 93 4.52 8.65 -9.03
C LEU A 93 6.00 8.69 -9.36
N LYS A 94 6.38 8.07 -10.43
CA LYS A 94 7.76 7.95 -10.85
C LYS A 94 8.37 9.29 -11.25
#